data_092632927629a7f8da7fdfba9ceae1ab
#
_entry.id   092632927629a7f8da7fdfba9ceae1ab
#
_cell.length_a   1.000
_cell.length_b   1.000
_cell.length_c   1.000
_cell.angle_alpha   90.00
_cell.angle_beta   90.00
_cell.angle_gamma   90.00
#
_symmetry.space_group_name_H-M   'P 1'
#
loop_
_entity.id
_entity.type
_entity.pdbx_description
1 polymer ?
#
loop_
_entity_poly.entity_id
_entity_poly.type
_entity_poly.pdbx_seq_one_letter_code
_entity_poly.pdbx_strand_id
1 'polypeptide(L)'
;MFNDRHPIANPPKFTMIAVPFNDMREKALRYCEQRLIQKLPNCTDPNDWRNHGILLVKAIIKPSKTSNPMTETEIEAIRNLSSKKLGRAGNLYCIVDAPYIVTNNADVSKGVANGTLAFLQDIILKPGCNITLQELKSGKKVPTVYSSDVQCLLFQHKNSAWNNISPFTSIPKGWFPVIPSTKSVECNFNGAYRTKIQMHQLPCVLSLVLTGHKTQGLTTDSIILACLAPKDKSVSSGWLFVILSRVKTIEGLFLMENIEQNPAKYIARTEVQREMQRLRTINLQTVQRLRTTQELQHP
;
A
#
# COMPACT_ATOMS: atom_id res chain seq x y z
N MET A 1 16.82 -6.68 13.53
CA MET A 1 17.70 -7.85 13.53
C MET A 1 16.96 -8.94 12.78
N PHE A 2 17.46 -9.39 11.65
CA PHE A 2 16.99 -10.59 10.98
C PHE A 2 17.64 -11.79 11.65
N ASN A 3 16.88 -12.87 11.79
CA ASN A 3 17.38 -14.07 12.46
C ASN A 3 18.48 -14.71 11.60
N ASP A 4 19.66 -14.96 12.17
CA ASP A 4 20.86 -15.52 11.50
C ASP A 4 20.64 -16.91 10.88
N ARG A 5 19.47 -17.49 11.05
CA ARG A 5 19.10 -18.81 10.50
C ARG A 5 18.42 -18.75 9.13
N HIS A 6 18.16 -17.57 8.58
CA HIS A 6 17.56 -17.46 7.27
C HIS A 6 18.68 -17.37 6.21
N PRO A 7 18.65 -18.22 5.16
CA PRO A 7 19.74 -18.28 4.16
C PRO A 7 19.90 -16.97 3.35
N ILE A 8 18.90 -16.10 3.35
CA ILE A 8 18.96 -14.79 2.72
C ILE A 8 18.97 -13.72 3.81
N ALA A 9 20.14 -13.22 4.15
CA ALA A 9 20.33 -12.21 5.18
C ALA A 9 19.71 -10.84 4.81
N ASN A 10 19.51 -10.55 3.52
CA ASN A 10 18.99 -9.28 3.02
C ASN A 10 17.78 -9.49 2.10
N PRO A 11 16.59 -9.00 2.49
CA PRO A 11 15.43 -9.04 1.61
C PRO A 11 15.65 -8.14 0.38
N PRO A 12 15.03 -8.46 -0.77
CA PRO A 12 15.04 -7.60 -1.95
C PRO A 12 14.60 -6.17 -1.63
N LYS A 13 15.11 -5.20 -2.40
CA LYS A 13 14.68 -3.79 -2.30
C LYS A 13 13.15 -3.71 -2.37
N PHE A 14 12.53 -2.93 -1.49
CA PHE A 14 11.08 -2.76 -1.40
C PHE A 14 10.27 -4.02 -1.07
N THR A 15 10.88 -5.02 -0.42
CA THR A 15 10.10 -6.12 0.16
C THR A 15 9.06 -5.55 1.13
N MET A 16 7.80 -5.95 0.94
CA MET A 16 6.67 -5.47 1.76
C MET A 16 6.73 -6.06 3.17
N ILE A 17 6.38 -5.23 4.16
CA ILE A 17 6.33 -5.61 5.56
C ILE A 17 4.88 -5.86 5.94
N ALA A 18 4.58 -7.05 6.47
CA ALA A 18 3.27 -7.38 7.00
C ALA A 18 3.21 -7.11 8.50
N VAL A 19 2.15 -6.42 8.92
CA VAL A 19 1.86 -6.11 10.33
C VAL A 19 0.40 -6.43 10.66
N PRO A 20 0.08 -6.78 11.92
CA PRO A 20 -1.28 -7.17 12.29
C PRO A 20 -2.27 -6.00 12.33
N PHE A 21 -1.85 -4.80 12.70
CA PHE A 21 -2.74 -3.67 12.99
C PHE A 21 -2.40 -2.40 12.21
N ASN A 22 -3.41 -1.55 11.99
CA ASN A 22 -3.25 -0.30 11.24
C ASN A 22 -2.38 0.75 11.96
N ASP A 23 -2.41 0.82 13.28
CA ASP A 23 -1.55 1.70 14.06
C ASP A 23 -0.06 1.32 13.92
N MET A 24 0.22 0.02 13.93
CA MET A 24 1.56 -0.50 13.64
C MET A 24 1.97 -0.20 12.20
N ARG A 25 1.06 -0.37 11.24
CA ARG A 25 1.31 -0.05 9.84
C ARG A 25 1.76 1.40 9.67
N GLU A 26 1.06 2.35 10.29
CA GLU A 26 1.40 3.76 10.14
C GLU A 26 2.75 4.11 10.75
N LYS A 27 3.05 3.56 11.94
CA LYS A 27 4.36 3.75 12.59
C LYS A 27 5.49 3.15 11.76
N ALA A 28 5.32 1.90 11.30
CA ALA A 28 6.31 1.21 10.49
C ALA A 28 6.50 1.88 9.13
N LEU A 29 5.43 2.34 8.47
CA LEU A 29 5.50 3.05 7.20
C LEU A 29 6.31 4.35 7.34
N ARG A 30 6.02 5.18 8.34
CA ARG A 30 6.78 6.40 8.62
C ARG A 30 8.26 6.11 8.88
N TYR A 31 8.56 5.04 9.60
CA TYR A 31 9.94 4.62 9.83
C TYR A 31 10.63 4.23 8.51
N CYS A 32 9.96 3.43 7.67
CA CYS A 32 10.49 3.05 6.36
C CYS A 32 10.72 4.26 5.44
N GLU A 33 9.76 5.17 5.38
CA GLU A 33 9.88 6.43 4.62
C GLU A 33 11.10 7.25 5.09
N GLN A 34 11.24 7.46 6.40
CA GLN A 34 12.38 8.18 6.96
C GLN A 34 13.72 7.51 6.64
N ARG A 35 13.80 6.18 6.75
CA ARG A 35 15.02 5.42 6.42
C ARG A 35 15.36 5.49 4.95
N LEU A 36 14.38 5.43 4.06
CA LEU A 36 14.60 5.60 2.62
C LEU A 36 15.14 7.00 2.32
N ILE A 37 14.50 8.03 2.85
CA ILE A 37 14.91 9.43 2.67
C ILE A 37 16.32 9.67 3.20
N GLN A 38 16.67 9.11 4.37
CA GLN A 38 18.01 9.26 4.95
C GLN A 38 19.13 8.68 4.06
N LYS A 39 18.83 7.61 3.30
CA LYS A 39 19.80 6.97 2.40
C LYS A 39 20.00 7.72 1.09
N LEU A 40 19.10 8.62 0.73
CA LEU A 40 19.21 9.41 -0.49
C LEU A 40 20.27 10.53 -0.31
N PRO A 41 20.94 10.97 -1.37
CA PRO A 41 21.77 12.17 -1.33
C PRO A 41 20.92 13.40 -0.98
N ASN A 42 21.52 14.48 -0.52
CA ASN A 42 20.83 15.75 -0.38
C ASN A 42 20.53 16.32 -1.77
N CYS A 43 19.30 16.76 -1.97
CA CYS A 43 18.95 17.51 -3.16
C CYS A 43 19.44 18.95 -3.01
N THR A 44 20.26 19.41 -3.95
CA THR A 44 20.76 20.79 -4.00
C THR A 44 20.09 21.61 -5.10
N ASP A 45 19.66 20.97 -6.18
CA ASP A 45 18.91 21.59 -7.25
C ASP A 45 17.52 20.93 -7.37
N PRO A 46 16.42 21.66 -7.17
CA PRO A 46 15.08 21.10 -7.29
C PRO A 46 14.79 20.56 -8.70
N ASN A 47 15.44 21.05 -9.76
CA ASN A 47 15.22 20.58 -11.12
C ASN A 47 15.85 19.22 -11.41
N ASP A 48 16.81 18.80 -10.59
CA ASP A 48 17.46 17.49 -10.68
C ASP A 48 16.72 16.38 -9.91
N TRP A 49 15.45 16.58 -9.60
CA TRP A 49 14.64 15.66 -8.79
C TRP A 49 14.57 14.24 -9.35
N ARG A 50 14.66 14.06 -10.67
CA ARG A 50 14.63 12.73 -11.31
C ARG A 50 15.83 11.88 -10.89
N ASN A 51 17.01 12.46 -10.80
CA ASN A 51 18.23 11.78 -10.36
C ASN A 51 18.23 11.45 -8.86
N HIS A 52 17.42 12.18 -8.07
CA HIS A 52 17.24 11.87 -6.65
C HIS A 52 16.30 10.68 -6.41
N GLY A 53 15.46 10.31 -7.38
CA GLY A 53 14.54 9.18 -7.29
C GLY A 53 13.40 9.34 -6.28
N ILE A 54 13.20 10.56 -5.74
CA ILE A 54 12.09 10.89 -4.83
C ILE A 54 11.56 12.29 -5.11
N LEU A 55 10.23 12.43 -5.05
CA LEU A 55 9.51 13.70 -5.10
C LEU A 55 8.45 13.72 -4.00
N LEU A 56 8.40 14.77 -3.21
CA LEU A 56 7.32 14.97 -2.25
C LEU A 56 6.17 15.72 -2.92
N VAL A 57 4.99 15.11 -2.96
CA VAL A 57 3.77 15.72 -3.47
C VAL A 57 2.86 16.12 -2.31
N LYS A 58 2.67 17.42 -2.10
CA LYS A 58 1.79 17.97 -1.08
C LYS A 58 0.34 18.08 -1.56
N ALA A 59 -0.59 17.61 -0.74
CA ALA A 59 -2.01 17.83 -1.01
C ALA A 59 -2.38 19.30 -0.97
N ILE A 60 -3.27 19.72 -1.85
CA ILE A 60 -3.97 21.00 -1.71
C ILE A 60 -5.21 20.76 -0.86
N ILE A 61 -5.31 21.48 0.25
CA ILE A 61 -6.40 21.40 1.21
C ILE A 61 -7.13 22.74 1.20
N LYS A 62 -8.43 22.68 0.99
CA LYS A 62 -9.31 23.87 1.04
C LYS A 62 -10.44 23.61 2.02
N PRO A 63 -10.87 24.60 2.80
CA PRO A 63 -12.07 24.47 3.61
C PRO A 63 -13.29 24.21 2.71
N SER A 64 -14.30 23.51 3.21
CA SER A 64 -15.60 23.45 2.53
C SER A 64 -16.24 24.83 2.52
N LYS A 65 -17.14 25.09 1.57
CA LYS A 65 -17.85 26.38 1.43
C LYS A 65 -18.53 26.87 2.71
N THR A 66 -18.83 25.95 3.62
CA THR A 66 -19.49 26.23 4.91
C THR A 66 -18.53 26.35 6.10
N SER A 67 -17.21 26.21 5.87
CA SER A 67 -16.20 26.21 6.93
C SER A 67 -15.44 27.53 6.95
N ASN A 68 -14.97 27.95 8.11
CA ASN A 68 -14.10 29.13 8.27
C ASN A 68 -12.80 28.98 7.49
N PRO A 69 -12.15 30.09 7.08
CA PRO A 69 -10.82 30.06 6.52
C PRO A 69 -9.84 29.33 7.44
N MET A 70 -8.94 28.56 6.88
CA MET A 70 -7.93 27.80 7.61
C MET A 70 -6.57 28.48 7.50
N THR A 71 -5.82 28.48 8.58
CA THR A 71 -4.43 28.94 8.61
C THR A 71 -3.52 27.93 7.96
N GLU A 72 -2.35 28.36 7.47
CA GLU A 72 -1.35 27.43 6.88
C GLU A 72 -0.87 26.40 7.91
N THR A 73 -0.79 26.78 9.19
CA THR A 73 -0.44 25.85 10.28
C THR A 73 -1.47 24.72 10.43
N GLU A 74 -2.76 25.03 10.33
CA GLU A 74 -3.84 24.03 10.36
C GLU A 74 -3.81 23.15 9.13
N ILE A 75 -3.58 23.72 7.95
CA ILE A 75 -3.44 22.98 6.69
C ILE A 75 -2.26 22.00 6.78
N GLU A 76 -1.10 22.43 7.28
CA GLU A 76 0.05 21.55 7.44
C GLU A 76 -0.18 20.47 8.51
N ALA A 77 -0.87 20.80 9.60
CA ALA A 77 -1.27 19.81 10.60
C ALA A 77 -2.18 18.73 9.99
N ILE A 78 -3.12 19.11 9.11
CA ILE A 78 -3.98 18.17 8.39
C ILE A 78 -3.18 17.33 7.41
N ARG A 79 -2.24 17.91 6.65
CA ARG A 79 -1.36 17.13 5.75
C ARG A 79 -0.58 16.04 6.49
N ASN A 80 -0.26 16.28 7.74
CA ASN A 80 0.45 15.33 8.60
C ASN A 80 -0.45 14.30 9.30
N LEU A 81 -1.78 14.37 9.12
CA LEU A 81 -2.69 13.32 9.60
C LEU A 81 -2.45 12.01 8.83
N SER A 82 -2.83 10.92 9.46
CA SER A 82 -2.67 9.60 8.85
C SER A 82 -3.53 9.45 7.59
N SER A 83 -3.00 8.72 6.61
CA SER A 83 -3.73 8.39 5.39
C SER A 83 -5.03 7.63 5.65
N LYS A 84 -5.15 6.94 6.79
CA LYS A 84 -6.39 6.28 7.24
C LYS A 84 -7.47 7.31 7.56
N LYS A 85 -7.12 8.42 8.24
CA LYS A 85 -8.07 9.49 8.59
C LYS A 85 -8.51 10.29 7.36
N LEU A 86 -7.59 10.55 6.44
CA LEU A 86 -7.83 11.36 5.24
C LEU A 86 -8.34 10.52 4.05
N GLY A 87 -8.17 9.19 4.08
CA GLY A 87 -8.40 8.33 2.93
C GLY A 87 -7.36 8.48 1.82
N ARG A 88 -6.37 9.37 1.99
CA ARG A 88 -5.23 9.67 1.10
C ARG A 88 -4.06 10.20 1.91
N ALA A 89 -2.86 10.16 1.35
CA ALA A 89 -1.69 10.78 1.97
C ALA A 89 -1.74 12.30 1.81
N GLY A 90 -1.66 13.06 2.89
CA GLY A 90 -1.55 14.52 2.83
C GLY A 90 -0.20 14.96 2.27
N ASN A 91 0.85 14.26 2.66
CA ASN A 91 2.21 14.33 2.13
C ASN A 91 2.50 12.97 1.50
N LEU A 92 2.64 12.90 0.17
CA LEU A 92 2.91 11.68 -0.58
C LEU A 92 4.34 11.69 -1.09
N TYR A 93 5.19 10.82 -0.55
CA TYR A 93 6.51 10.58 -1.11
C TYR A 93 6.38 9.68 -2.34
N CYS A 94 6.69 10.21 -3.51
CA CYS A 94 6.74 9.49 -4.77
C CYS A 94 8.15 8.98 -5.00
N ILE A 95 8.36 7.68 -4.85
CA ILE A 95 9.65 6.99 -4.96
C ILE A 95 9.56 6.06 -6.15
N VAL A 96 10.40 6.26 -7.15
CA VAL A 96 10.44 5.41 -8.35
C VAL A 96 10.80 3.97 -7.95
N ASP A 97 10.22 3.01 -8.62
CA ASP A 97 10.29 1.55 -8.37
C ASP A 97 9.64 1.07 -7.06
N ALA A 98 9.17 1.98 -6.20
CA ALA A 98 8.49 1.56 -4.98
C ALA A 98 7.05 1.08 -5.24
N PRO A 99 6.53 0.15 -4.41
CA PRO A 99 5.17 -0.34 -4.51
C PRO A 99 4.16 0.66 -3.93
N TYR A 100 3.04 0.82 -4.63
CA TYR A 100 1.89 1.65 -4.20
C TYR A 100 0.60 0.86 -4.32
N ILE A 101 -0.39 1.24 -3.50
CA ILE A 101 -1.78 0.81 -3.64
C ILE A 101 -2.61 1.99 -4.12
N VAL A 102 -3.35 1.78 -5.20
CA VAL A 102 -4.39 2.71 -5.67
C VAL A 102 -5.55 2.68 -4.68
N THR A 103 -6.09 3.85 -4.34
CA THR A 103 -7.13 4.01 -3.29
C THR A 103 -8.49 4.43 -3.84
N ASN A 104 -8.68 4.39 -5.15
CA ASN A 104 -9.96 4.62 -5.81
C ASN A 104 -10.15 3.66 -7.00
N ASN A 105 -11.38 3.61 -7.49
CA ASN A 105 -11.71 2.92 -8.74
C ASN A 105 -11.53 3.91 -9.88
N ALA A 106 -10.34 3.95 -10.48
CA ALA A 106 -10.05 4.87 -11.59
C ALA A 106 -10.56 4.32 -12.93
N ASP A 107 -10.27 3.06 -13.22
CA ASP A 107 -10.76 2.37 -14.43
C ASP A 107 -10.74 0.85 -14.20
N VAL A 108 -11.84 0.34 -13.64
CA VAL A 108 -11.96 -1.08 -13.26
C VAL A 108 -11.84 -2.00 -14.47
N SER A 109 -12.36 -1.57 -15.62
CA SER A 109 -12.33 -2.35 -16.87
C SER A 109 -10.89 -2.54 -17.38
N LYS A 110 -9.99 -1.63 -17.03
CA LYS A 110 -8.55 -1.67 -17.33
C LYS A 110 -7.70 -2.14 -16.16
N GLY A 111 -8.30 -2.76 -15.15
CA GLY A 111 -7.59 -3.30 -13.99
C GLY A 111 -7.14 -2.26 -12.95
N VAL A 112 -7.58 -1.00 -13.05
CA VAL A 112 -7.21 0.07 -12.12
C VAL A 112 -8.33 0.30 -11.12
N ALA A 113 -8.35 -0.49 -10.08
CA ALA A 113 -9.34 -0.48 -9.02
C ALA A 113 -8.72 -0.13 -7.66
N ASN A 114 -9.59 0.19 -6.70
CA ASN A 114 -9.15 0.33 -5.31
C ASN A 114 -8.53 -0.99 -4.81
N GLY A 115 -7.31 -0.89 -4.29
CA GLY A 115 -6.52 -2.05 -3.87
C GLY A 115 -5.52 -2.55 -4.93
N THR A 116 -5.53 -2.01 -6.15
CA THR A 116 -4.52 -2.37 -7.17
C THR A 116 -3.13 -2.04 -6.66
N LEU A 117 -2.27 -3.08 -6.59
CA LEU A 117 -0.86 -2.97 -6.24
C LEU A 117 -0.05 -2.78 -7.53
N ALA A 118 0.77 -1.74 -7.56
CA ALA A 118 1.59 -1.39 -8.71
C ALA A 118 2.89 -0.70 -8.29
N PHE A 119 3.87 -0.66 -9.19
CA PHE A 119 5.16 0.00 -8.98
C PHE A 119 5.19 1.33 -9.71
N LEU A 120 5.61 2.39 -9.02
CA LEU A 120 5.78 3.71 -9.65
C LEU A 120 6.94 3.68 -10.63
N GLN A 121 6.69 4.03 -11.88
CA GLN A 121 7.69 4.03 -12.95
C GLN A 121 8.14 5.44 -13.32
N ASP A 122 7.20 6.39 -13.39
CA ASP A 122 7.54 7.78 -13.71
C ASP A 122 6.52 8.75 -13.10
N ILE A 123 6.93 10.01 -13.02
CA ILE A 123 6.13 11.13 -12.52
C ILE A 123 6.09 12.17 -13.62
N ILE A 124 4.90 12.44 -14.13
CA ILE A 124 4.70 13.46 -15.16
C ILE A 124 4.20 14.73 -14.49
N LEU A 125 5.02 15.77 -14.55
CA LEU A 125 4.69 17.11 -14.06
C LEU A 125 4.10 17.97 -15.19
N LYS A 126 3.28 18.92 -14.82
CA LYS A 126 2.76 19.91 -15.78
C LYS A 126 3.87 20.85 -16.24
N PRO A 127 3.83 21.34 -17.50
CA PRO A 127 4.78 22.34 -17.96
C PRO A 127 4.77 23.58 -17.06
N GLY A 128 5.95 24.13 -16.76
CA GLY A 128 6.10 25.34 -15.96
C GLY A 128 5.79 25.17 -14.44
N CYS A 129 5.68 23.94 -13.95
CA CYS A 129 5.50 23.71 -12.52
C CYS A 129 6.70 24.23 -11.71
N ASN A 130 6.44 24.73 -10.51
CA ASN A 130 7.47 25.20 -9.59
C ASN A 130 7.86 24.09 -8.61
N ILE A 131 9.07 23.57 -8.77
CA ILE A 131 9.65 22.59 -7.84
C ILE A 131 10.45 23.34 -6.78
N THR A 132 10.15 23.11 -5.53
CA THR A 132 10.86 23.73 -4.39
C THR A 132 11.62 22.66 -3.60
N LEU A 133 12.55 23.07 -2.76
CA LEU A 133 13.24 22.21 -1.82
C LEU A 133 12.62 22.39 -0.43
N GLN A 134 12.09 21.30 0.12
CA GLN A 134 11.65 21.28 1.51
C GLN A 134 12.70 20.63 2.39
N GLU A 135 13.11 21.33 3.42
CA GLU A 135 13.93 20.74 4.47
C GLU A 135 13.06 19.94 5.45
N LEU A 136 13.42 18.69 5.66
CA LEU A 136 12.78 17.80 6.62
C LEU A 136 13.41 17.96 8.00
N LYS A 137 12.73 17.47 9.05
CA LYS A 137 13.26 17.45 10.44
C LYS A 137 14.62 16.76 10.57
N SER A 138 14.99 15.92 9.62
CA SER A 138 16.29 15.24 9.55
C SER A 138 17.42 16.10 8.95
N GLY A 139 17.15 17.35 8.55
CA GLY A 139 18.06 18.21 7.79
C GLY A 139 18.18 17.85 6.30
N LYS A 140 17.50 16.81 5.85
CA LYS A 140 17.48 16.43 4.44
C LYS A 140 16.57 17.35 3.63
N LYS A 141 17.03 17.77 2.46
CA LYS A 141 16.25 18.54 1.49
C LYS A 141 15.67 17.60 0.45
N VAL A 142 14.36 17.72 0.22
CA VAL A 142 13.59 16.88 -0.71
C VAL A 142 12.88 17.77 -1.73
N PRO A 143 12.98 17.47 -3.04
CA PRO A 143 12.22 18.18 -4.07
C PRO A 143 10.72 18.01 -3.80
N THR A 144 9.99 19.11 -3.88
CA THR A 144 8.60 19.19 -3.44
C THR A 144 7.76 19.96 -4.44
N VAL A 145 6.58 19.42 -4.74
CA VAL A 145 5.55 20.06 -5.57
C VAL A 145 4.18 19.95 -4.91
N TYR A 146 3.22 20.73 -5.38
CA TYR A 146 1.82 20.50 -5.04
C TYR A 146 1.15 19.52 -6.00
N SER A 147 0.10 18.87 -5.52
CA SER A 147 -0.66 17.90 -6.34
C SER A 147 -1.30 18.52 -7.59
N SER A 148 -1.49 19.85 -7.62
CA SER A 148 -1.90 20.59 -8.84
C SER A 148 -0.88 20.57 -9.95
N ASP A 149 0.39 20.43 -9.61
CA ASP A 149 1.51 20.49 -10.54
C ASP A 149 1.84 19.12 -11.15
N VAL A 150 1.27 18.05 -10.57
CA VAL A 150 1.38 16.71 -11.10
C VAL A 150 0.30 16.50 -12.16
N GLN A 151 0.72 16.08 -13.36
CA GLN A 151 -0.20 15.64 -14.41
C GLN A 151 -0.69 14.23 -14.13
N CYS A 152 0.22 13.28 -13.92
CA CYS A 152 -0.08 11.92 -13.50
C CYS A 152 1.15 11.22 -12.92
N LEU A 153 0.92 10.14 -12.19
CA LEU A 153 1.92 9.12 -11.89
C LEU A 153 1.72 7.94 -12.83
N LEU A 154 2.79 7.43 -13.42
CA LEU A 154 2.76 6.23 -14.25
C LEU A 154 3.16 5.02 -13.42
N PHE A 155 2.26 4.06 -13.34
CA PHE A 155 2.43 2.83 -12.61
C PHE A 155 2.50 1.62 -13.53
N GLN A 156 3.31 0.63 -13.16
CA GLN A 156 3.30 -0.69 -13.75
C GLN A 156 2.54 -1.65 -12.85
N HIS A 157 1.62 -2.43 -13.43
CA HIS A 157 0.92 -3.49 -12.71
C HIS A 157 1.90 -4.52 -12.14
N LYS A 158 1.69 -4.93 -10.89
CA LYS A 158 2.40 -6.08 -10.33
C LYS A 158 1.94 -7.39 -10.96
N ASN A 159 0.66 -7.49 -11.35
CA ASN A 159 0.10 -8.70 -11.94
C ASN A 159 0.55 -8.85 -13.39
N SER A 160 1.26 -9.93 -13.69
CA SER A 160 1.78 -10.27 -15.03
C SER A 160 0.68 -10.38 -16.09
N ALA A 161 -0.57 -10.70 -15.71
CA ALA A 161 -1.68 -10.77 -16.65
C ALA A 161 -1.94 -9.43 -17.37
N TRP A 162 -1.59 -8.31 -16.75
CA TRP A 162 -1.75 -6.96 -17.32
C TRP A 162 -0.52 -6.47 -18.08
N ASN A 163 0.64 -7.12 -17.95
CA ASN A 163 1.90 -6.65 -18.54
C ASN A 163 1.90 -6.69 -20.08
N ASN A 164 1.05 -7.51 -20.69
CA ASN A 164 0.92 -7.63 -22.14
C ASN A 164 -0.24 -6.80 -22.72
N ILE A 165 -1.00 -6.14 -21.88
CA ILE A 165 -2.16 -5.33 -22.27
C ILE A 165 -1.73 -3.87 -22.35
N SER A 166 -2.11 -3.17 -23.42
CA SER A 166 -1.94 -1.73 -23.57
C SER A 166 -3.31 -1.04 -23.49
N PRO A 167 -3.88 -0.90 -22.30
CA PRO A 167 -5.24 -0.35 -22.15
C PRO A 167 -5.27 1.17 -22.40
N PHE A 168 -4.11 1.82 -22.45
CA PHE A 168 -3.99 3.26 -22.63
C PHE A 168 -3.11 3.56 -23.85
N THR A 169 -3.56 4.46 -24.72
CA THR A 169 -2.82 4.91 -25.90
C THR A 169 -1.58 5.67 -25.47
N SER A 170 -0.46 5.45 -26.15
CA SER A 170 0.83 6.11 -25.90
C SER A 170 1.48 5.85 -24.55
N ILE A 171 1.00 4.84 -23.80
CA ILE A 171 1.61 4.39 -22.55
C ILE A 171 2.14 2.96 -22.74
N PRO A 172 3.31 2.61 -22.19
CA PRO A 172 3.88 1.26 -22.31
C PRO A 172 2.89 0.18 -21.85
N LYS A 173 3.01 -1.02 -22.43
CA LYS A 173 2.20 -2.18 -22.04
C LYS A 173 2.34 -2.45 -20.54
N GLY A 174 1.24 -2.77 -19.87
CA GLY A 174 1.21 -3.04 -18.44
C GLY A 174 1.29 -1.80 -17.55
N TRP A 175 1.39 -0.61 -18.14
CA TRP A 175 1.42 0.65 -17.39
C TRP A 175 0.05 1.33 -17.41
N PHE A 176 -0.21 2.14 -16.38
CA PHE A 176 -1.42 2.94 -16.29
C PHE A 176 -1.17 4.26 -15.55
N PRO A 177 -1.91 5.33 -15.88
CA PRO A 177 -1.79 6.61 -15.21
C PRO A 177 -2.69 6.68 -13.96
N VAL A 178 -2.20 7.32 -12.92
CA VAL A 178 -2.99 7.75 -11.76
C VAL A 178 -2.97 9.27 -11.71
N ILE A 179 -4.14 9.89 -11.87
CA ILE A 179 -4.32 11.33 -11.98
C ILE A 179 -4.76 11.90 -10.63
N PRO A 180 -4.27 13.09 -10.23
CA PRO A 180 -4.75 13.78 -9.03
C PRO A 180 -6.25 14.06 -9.12
N SER A 181 -6.94 13.95 -8.01
CA SER A 181 -8.38 14.20 -7.95
C SER A 181 -8.78 14.82 -6.60
N THR A 182 -9.89 15.54 -6.58
CA THR A 182 -10.42 16.15 -5.36
C THR A 182 -11.39 15.19 -4.66
N LYS A 183 -11.27 15.10 -3.34
CA LYS A 183 -12.16 14.32 -2.48
C LYS A 183 -12.58 15.18 -1.29
N SER A 184 -13.85 15.10 -0.91
CA SER A 184 -14.33 15.64 0.36
C SER A 184 -13.97 14.71 1.51
N VAL A 185 -13.37 15.24 2.56
CA VAL A 185 -12.92 14.49 3.73
C VAL A 185 -13.44 15.19 4.99
N GLU A 186 -13.94 14.40 5.93
CA GLU A 186 -14.23 14.89 7.28
C GLU A 186 -13.06 14.51 8.18
N CYS A 187 -12.45 15.50 8.81
CA CYS A 187 -11.37 15.28 9.76
C CYS A 187 -11.68 15.96 11.10
N ASN A 188 -11.28 15.30 12.19
CA ASN A 188 -11.28 15.89 13.50
C ASN A 188 -9.95 16.61 13.70
N PHE A 189 -10.02 17.90 13.82
CA PHE A 189 -8.89 18.76 14.13
C PHE A 189 -9.00 19.23 15.59
N ASN A 190 -7.96 19.06 16.38
CA ASN A 190 -7.88 19.42 17.81
C ASN A 190 -8.97 18.81 18.73
N GLY A 191 -9.55 17.67 18.36
CA GLY A 191 -10.48 16.94 19.23
C GLY A 191 -11.87 17.55 19.43
N ALA A 192 -12.12 18.79 19.02
CA ALA A 192 -13.35 19.51 19.33
C ALA A 192 -14.35 19.64 18.17
N TYR A 193 -13.87 19.72 16.92
CA TYR A 193 -14.75 19.97 15.78
C TYR A 193 -14.45 19.06 14.59
N ARG A 194 -15.51 18.50 13.98
CA ARG A 194 -15.44 17.86 12.66
C ARG A 194 -15.41 18.95 11.60
N THR A 195 -14.29 19.08 10.91
CA THR A 195 -14.14 20.01 9.79
C THR A 195 -14.24 19.24 8.47
N LYS A 196 -15.10 19.73 7.59
CA LYS A 196 -15.20 19.20 6.23
C LYS A 196 -14.26 19.97 5.32
N ILE A 197 -13.36 19.27 4.65
CA ILE A 197 -12.35 19.83 3.75
C ILE A 197 -12.47 19.23 2.36
N GLN A 198 -12.00 19.98 1.36
CA GLN A 198 -11.73 19.49 0.01
C GLN A 198 -10.23 19.24 -0.11
N MET A 199 -9.87 17.99 -0.39
CA MET A 199 -8.47 17.57 -0.52
C MET A 199 -8.21 17.12 -1.95
N HIS A 200 -7.34 17.85 -2.65
CA HIS A 200 -6.83 17.48 -3.96
C HIS A 200 -5.50 16.75 -3.80
N GLN A 201 -5.42 15.50 -4.23
CA GLN A 201 -4.23 14.65 -4.11
C GLN A 201 -4.34 13.43 -5.02
N LEU A 202 -3.23 12.77 -5.28
CA LEU A 202 -3.16 11.48 -5.95
C LEU A 202 -3.84 10.39 -5.12
N PRO A 203 -4.73 9.59 -5.72
CA PRO A 203 -5.44 8.52 -5.03
C PRO A 203 -4.59 7.25 -4.92
N CYS A 204 -3.43 7.35 -4.34
CA CYS A 204 -2.55 6.22 -4.03
C CYS A 204 -1.81 6.44 -2.70
N VAL A 205 -1.28 5.36 -2.14
CA VAL A 205 -0.47 5.35 -0.94
C VAL A 205 0.71 4.41 -1.10
N LEU A 206 1.86 4.78 -0.54
CA LEU A 206 3.05 3.93 -0.52
C LEU A 206 2.74 2.63 0.24
N SER A 207 3.10 1.49 -0.35
CA SER A 207 2.70 0.15 0.08
C SER A 207 3.87 -0.68 0.64
N LEU A 208 4.82 -0.04 1.30
CA LEU A 208 5.92 -0.74 1.95
C LEU A 208 5.48 -1.54 3.18
N VAL A 209 4.40 -1.12 3.85
CA VAL A 209 3.86 -1.79 5.03
C VAL A 209 2.36 -2.03 4.84
N LEU A 210 1.95 -3.28 4.98
CA LEU A 210 0.56 -3.73 4.81
C LEU A 210 0.03 -4.41 6.05
N THR A 211 -1.27 -4.31 6.26
CA THR A 211 -1.96 -5.19 7.23
C THR A 211 -2.37 -6.49 6.56
N GLY A 212 -2.55 -7.56 7.33
CA GLY A 212 -2.97 -8.86 6.81
C GLY A 212 -4.22 -8.80 5.93
N HIS A 213 -5.20 -7.96 6.26
CA HIS A 213 -6.39 -7.76 5.41
C HIS A 213 -6.05 -7.20 4.02
N LYS A 214 -5.03 -6.34 3.93
CA LYS A 214 -4.58 -5.76 2.65
C LYS A 214 -3.68 -6.70 1.85
N THR A 215 -3.13 -7.72 2.48
CA THR A 215 -2.37 -8.78 1.79
C THR A 215 -3.27 -9.89 1.26
N GLN A 216 -4.53 -9.94 1.68
CA GLN A 216 -5.47 -10.96 1.21
C GLN A 216 -5.67 -10.82 -0.31
N GLY A 217 -5.52 -11.91 -1.05
CA GLY A 217 -5.57 -11.91 -2.51
C GLY A 217 -4.27 -11.50 -3.21
N LEU A 218 -3.25 -11.02 -2.49
CA LEU A 218 -1.93 -10.75 -3.05
C LEU A 218 -1.11 -12.04 -3.14
N THR A 219 -0.25 -12.13 -4.15
CA THR A 219 0.84 -13.11 -4.23
C THR A 219 2.13 -12.32 -4.41
N THR A 220 3.18 -12.68 -3.66
CA THR A 220 4.46 -11.97 -3.69
C THR A 220 5.63 -12.95 -3.65
N ASP A 221 6.75 -12.55 -4.21
CA ASP A 221 7.98 -13.32 -4.15
C ASP A 221 8.65 -13.20 -2.76
N SER A 222 8.43 -12.07 -2.08
CA SER A 222 9.00 -11.84 -0.74
C SER A 222 8.08 -11.02 0.15
N ILE A 223 8.11 -11.31 1.45
CA ILE A 223 7.40 -10.56 2.50
C ILE A 223 8.18 -10.63 3.81
N ILE A 224 8.18 -9.52 4.54
CA ILE A 224 8.73 -9.45 5.89
C ILE A 224 7.56 -9.53 6.88
N LEU A 225 7.57 -10.50 7.77
CA LEU A 225 6.64 -10.58 8.89
C LEU A 225 7.26 -9.85 10.09
N ALA A 226 6.74 -8.65 10.39
CA ALA A 226 7.34 -7.78 11.40
C ALA A 226 7.11 -8.25 12.84
N CYS A 227 5.90 -8.73 13.14
CA CYS A 227 5.59 -9.33 14.42
C CYS A 227 4.40 -10.27 14.30
N LEU A 228 4.31 -11.24 15.21
CA LEU A 228 3.25 -12.24 15.22
C LEU A 228 2.02 -11.77 15.97
N ALA A 229 2.21 -11.14 17.12
CA ALA A 229 1.16 -10.47 17.88
C ALA A 229 1.78 -9.51 18.90
N PRO A 230 1.23 -8.30 19.11
CA PRO A 230 1.53 -7.51 20.28
C PRO A 230 1.03 -8.25 21.53
N LYS A 231 1.77 -8.13 22.64
CA LYS A 231 1.44 -8.81 23.92
C LYS A 231 0.02 -8.53 24.41
N ASP A 232 -0.54 -7.38 24.04
CA ASP A 232 -1.80 -6.85 24.57
C ASP A 232 -3.01 -7.01 23.64
N LYS A 233 -2.84 -7.59 22.45
CA LYS A 233 -3.93 -7.69 21.45
C LYS A 233 -3.96 -9.08 20.83
N SER A 234 -5.13 -9.70 20.83
CA SER A 234 -5.33 -10.96 20.12
C SER A 234 -5.39 -10.70 18.61
N VAL A 235 -4.52 -11.36 17.88
CA VAL A 235 -4.62 -11.50 16.43
C VAL A 235 -5.51 -12.70 16.12
N SER A 236 -6.36 -12.59 15.10
CA SER A 236 -7.16 -13.75 14.69
C SER A 236 -6.23 -14.91 14.30
N SER A 237 -6.58 -16.13 14.71
CA SER A 237 -5.79 -17.33 14.44
C SER A 237 -5.49 -17.55 12.94
N GLY A 238 -6.35 -17.02 12.06
CA GLY A 238 -6.14 -17.08 10.61
C GLY A 238 -5.19 -16.02 10.03
N TRP A 239 -4.79 -15.01 10.82
CA TRP A 239 -3.98 -13.91 10.28
C TRP A 239 -2.61 -14.39 9.80
N LEU A 240 -1.94 -15.20 10.59
CA LEU A 240 -0.64 -15.76 10.22
C LEU A 240 -0.75 -16.61 8.96
N PHE A 241 -1.78 -17.45 8.86
CA PHE A 241 -2.04 -18.26 7.67
C PHE A 241 -2.23 -17.39 6.43
N VAL A 242 -2.98 -16.28 6.53
CA VAL A 242 -3.17 -15.34 5.43
C VAL A 242 -1.84 -14.80 4.95
N ILE A 243 -0.93 -14.39 5.84
CA ILE A 243 0.38 -13.86 5.45
C ILE A 243 1.28 -14.94 4.85
N LEU A 244 1.40 -16.09 5.51
CA LEU A 244 2.26 -17.19 5.05
C LEU A 244 1.83 -17.69 3.67
N SER A 245 0.52 -17.74 3.40
CA SER A 245 -0.01 -18.14 2.08
C SER A 245 0.17 -17.07 0.99
N ARG A 246 0.76 -15.90 1.27
CA ARG A 246 1.02 -14.85 0.27
C ARG A 246 2.35 -15.00 -0.43
N VAL A 247 3.28 -15.73 0.16
CA VAL A 247 4.63 -15.93 -0.38
C VAL A 247 4.64 -17.17 -1.27
N LYS A 248 5.29 -17.10 -2.42
CA LYS A 248 5.39 -18.22 -3.35
C LYS A 248 6.24 -19.37 -2.79
N THR A 249 7.31 -19.04 -2.08
CA THR A 249 8.25 -20.01 -1.50
C THR A 249 8.70 -19.57 -0.11
N ILE A 250 9.21 -20.52 0.68
CA ILE A 250 9.68 -20.26 2.04
C ILE A 250 10.88 -19.31 2.07
N GLU A 251 11.71 -19.33 1.03
CA GLU A 251 12.89 -18.46 0.88
C GLU A 251 12.51 -16.99 0.76
N GLY A 252 11.29 -16.71 0.32
CA GLY A 252 10.76 -15.34 0.25
C GLY A 252 10.19 -14.83 1.57
N LEU A 253 10.11 -15.66 2.62
CA LEU A 253 9.58 -15.29 3.91
C LEU A 253 10.70 -14.84 4.87
N PHE A 254 10.65 -13.57 5.28
CA PHE A 254 11.57 -12.99 6.25
C PHE A 254 10.84 -12.74 7.58
N LEU A 255 11.41 -13.19 8.68
CA LEU A 255 10.83 -13.06 10.01
C LEU A 255 11.65 -12.06 10.84
N MET A 256 11.00 -11.06 11.44
CA MET A 256 11.63 -10.17 12.43
C MET A 256 11.56 -10.74 13.85
N GLU A 257 10.62 -11.65 14.11
CA GLU A 257 10.46 -12.37 15.37
C GLU A 257 10.31 -13.87 15.08
N ASN A 258 10.77 -14.70 16.02
CA ASN A 258 10.57 -16.15 15.92
C ASN A 258 9.08 -16.50 16.00
N ILE A 259 8.63 -17.39 15.12
CA ILE A 259 7.30 -17.99 15.23
C ILE A 259 7.29 -18.87 16.48
N GLU A 260 6.33 -18.63 17.36
CA GLU A 260 6.17 -19.44 18.54
C GLU A 260 5.85 -20.89 18.17
N GLN A 261 6.60 -21.84 18.73
CA GLN A 261 6.48 -23.25 18.37
C GLN A 261 5.24 -23.94 18.96
N ASN A 262 4.38 -23.23 19.70
CA ASN A 262 3.15 -23.83 20.22
C ASN A 262 2.05 -23.90 19.15
N PRO A 263 1.77 -25.08 18.56
CA PRO A 263 0.78 -25.21 17.49
C PRO A 263 -0.63 -24.82 17.93
N ALA A 264 -0.95 -24.94 19.22
CA ALA A 264 -2.29 -24.63 19.75
C ALA A 264 -2.69 -23.16 19.53
N LYS A 265 -1.72 -22.24 19.44
CA LYS A 265 -1.98 -20.81 19.16
C LYS A 265 -2.41 -20.52 17.71
N TYR A 266 -2.19 -21.47 16.81
CA TYR A 266 -2.47 -21.31 15.37
C TYR A 266 -3.64 -22.18 14.90
N ILE A 267 -4.24 -22.95 15.79
CA ILE A 267 -5.40 -23.78 15.47
C ILE A 267 -6.59 -22.86 15.16
N ALA A 268 -7.23 -23.10 14.03
CA ALA A 268 -8.45 -22.40 13.67
C ALA A 268 -9.55 -22.64 14.73
N ARG A 269 -10.38 -21.63 14.97
CA ARG A 269 -11.54 -21.74 15.87
C ARG A 269 -12.44 -22.90 15.45
N THR A 270 -13.11 -23.49 16.41
CA THR A 270 -13.99 -24.66 16.18
C THR A 270 -15.03 -24.42 15.10
N GLU A 271 -15.60 -23.20 15.04
CA GLU A 271 -16.58 -22.82 14.01
C GLU A 271 -15.96 -22.87 12.61
N VAL A 272 -14.72 -22.38 12.47
CA VAL A 272 -13.98 -22.41 11.19
C VAL A 272 -13.66 -23.85 10.79
N GLN A 273 -13.26 -24.69 11.75
CA GLN A 273 -12.98 -26.11 11.51
C GLN A 273 -14.24 -26.85 11.02
N ARG A 274 -15.39 -26.62 11.68
CA ARG A 274 -16.69 -27.21 11.27
C ARG A 274 -17.06 -26.76 9.86
N GLU A 275 -16.94 -25.47 9.56
CA GLU A 275 -17.25 -24.93 8.22
C GLU A 275 -16.32 -25.51 7.16
N MET A 276 -15.03 -25.63 7.43
CA MET A 276 -14.07 -26.26 6.51
C MET A 276 -14.42 -27.73 6.26
N GLN A 277 -14.87 -28.45 7.30
CA GLN A 277 -15.31 -29.82 7.13
C GLN A 277 -16.60 -29.92 6.30
N ARG A 278 -17.57 -29.02 6.52
CA ARG A 278 -18.78 -28.91 5.71
C ARG A 278 -18.44 -28.66 4.25
N LEU A 279 -17.56 -27.70 3.96
CA LEU A 279 -17.13 -27.37 2.60
C LEU A 279 -16.42 -28.55 1.91
N ARG A 280 -15.57 -29.29 2.64
CA ARG A 280 -14.93 -30.52 2.13
C ARG A 280 -15.98 -31.56 1.72
N THR A 281 -17.00 -31.78 2.56
CA THR A 281 -18.10 -32.72 2.25
C THR A 281 -18.86 -32.30 0.99
N ILE A 282 -19.20 -31.01 0.86
CA ILE A 282 -19.89 -30.50 -0.31
C ILE A 282 -19.01 -30.66 -1.57
N ASN A 283 -17.72 -30.36 -1.46
CA ASN A 283 -16.78 -30.52 -2.57
C ASN A 283 -16.74 -31.98 -3.05
N LEU A 284 -16.62 -32.95 -2.12
CA LEU A 284 -16.64 -34.37 -2.46
C LEU A 284 -17.95 -34.78 -3.16
N GLN A 285 -19.09 -34.33 -2.66
CA GLN A 285 -20.39 -34.59 -3.29
C GLN A 285 -20.48 -33.97 -4.69
N THR A 286 -19.97 -32.77 -4.87
CA THR A 286 -19.95 -32.08 -6.16
C THR A 286 -19.07 -32.82 -7.18
N VAL A 287 -17.87 -33.24 -6.77
CA VAL A 287 -16.97 -34.02 -7.62
C VAL A 287 -17.60 -35.36 -8.01
N GLN A 288 -18.25 -36.05 -7.07
CA GLN A 288 -18.94 -37.29 -7.36
C GLN A 288 -20.07 -37.07 -8.40
N ARG A 289 -20.93 -36.06 -8.20
CA ARG A 289 -21.99 -35.72 -9.16
C ARG A 289 -21.45 -35.45 -10.56
N LEU A 290 -20.38 -34.67 -10.67
CA LEU A 290 -19.76 -34.36 -11.95
C LEU A 290 -19.21 -35.62 -12.65
N ARG A 291 -18.56 -36.54 -11.91
CA ARG A 291 -18.08 -37.81 -12.44
C ARG A 291 -19.25 -38.67 -12.97
N THR A 292 -20.26 -38.84 -12.18
CA THR A 292 -21.46 -39.60 -12.60
C THR A 292 -22.14 -39.01 -13.86
N THR A 293 -22.17 -37.67 -13.93
CA THR A 293 -22.75 -37.00 -15.14
C THR A 293 -21.87 -37.23 -16.37
N GLN A 294 -20.54 -37.23 -16.23
CA GLN A 294 -19.62 -37.52 -17.34
C GLN A 294 -19.73 -38.99 -17.82
N GLU A 295 -19.81 -39.95 -16.86
CA GLU A 295 -20.01 -41.37 -17.17
C GLU A 295 -21.34 -41.62 -17.91
N LEU A 296 -22.39 -40.84 -17.62
CA LEU A 296 -23.70 -40.95 -18.32
C LEU A 296 -23.67 -40.30 -19.70
N GLN A 297 -22.74 -39.42 -20.02
CA GLN A 297 -22.61 -38.74 -21.32
C GLN A 297 -21.69 -39.47 -22.32
N HIS A 298 -20.91 -40.45 -21.84
CA HIS A 298 -20.04 -41.32 -22.65
C HIS A 298 -20.24 -42.77 -22.25
N PRO A 299 -21.40 -43.43 -22.71
CA PRO A 299 -21.61 -44.86 -22.50
C PRO A 299 -20.66 -45.73 -23.35
#